data_d604b6c3a0b5371308afcda56b14feab
#
_entry.id   d604b6c3a0b5371308afcda56b14feab
#
_cell.length_a   1.000
_cell.length_b   1.000
_cell.length_c   1.000
_cell.angle_alpha   90.00
_cell.angle_beta   90.00
_cell.angle_gamma   90.00
#
_symmetry.space_group_name_H-M   'P 1'
#
loop_
_entity.id
_entity.type
_entity.pdbx_description
1 polymer ?
#
loop_
_entity_poly.entity_id
_entity_poly.type
_entity_poly.pdbx_seq_one_letter_code
_entity_poly.pdbx_strand_id
1 'polypeptide(L)'
;MLSQISQIQMFVPAFFAALSSPHGIEALDRFARFKKIVGPIEVDMVEAKTTVSITYKFAHANMDLPKFSVLNEQLLVLHLIRTGVGERIVLLVVESPFGYDEETIKEFGLPVQKGKSNLLVFDKADLQKPFLTQNNIMWQYLETELNQHLAQQEREQSFAGYVQQELYSAIPSGFFFVEDIAHRLGVSVRTLQRNLTGENTSFKKELQVVQKAMTLSYLKIKLSIEEISSLVGYSEVNAFSRAFKNWTGMTVTDYRKQQGL
;
A
#
# COMPACT_ATOMS: atom_id res chain seq x y z
N MET A 1 -29.46 3.69 4.99
CA MET A 1 -28.20 2.92 4.94
C MET A 1 -27.13 3.60 4.06
N LEU A 2 -27.45 4.09 2.85
CA LEU A 2 -26.52 4.80 1.96
C LEU A 2 -25.98 6.11 2.54
N SER A 3 -26.77 6.85 3.33
CA SER A 3 -26.32 8.10 3.97
C SER A 3 -25.26 7.92 5.08
N GLN A 4 -25.18 6.74 5.68
CA GLN A 4 -24.15 6.42 6.67
C GLN A 4 -22.83 5.99 6.03
N ILE A 5 -22.87 5.42 4.82
CA ILE A 5 -21.68 5.03 4.07
C ILE A 5 -20.88 6.27 3.68
N SER A 6 -21.54 7.36 3.28
CA SER A 6 -20.86 8.63 2.90
C SER A 6 -20.08 9.26 4.06
N GLN A 7 -20.51 9.10 5.30
CA GLN A 7 -19.81 9.65 6.47
C GLN A 7 -18.59 8.84 6.89
N ILE A 8 -18.64 7.50 6.77
CA ILE A 8 -17.53 6.62 7.13
C ILE A 8 -16.38 6.73 6.11
N GLN A 9 -16.72 6.93 4.84
CA GLN A 9 -15.74 7.02 3.74
C GLN A 9 -14.90 8.29 3.79
N MET A 10 -15.37 9.37 4.41
CA MET A 10 -14.63 10.62 4.56
C MET A 10 -13.38 10.53 5.45
N PHE A 11 -13.25 9.50 6.28
CA PHE A 11 -12.09 9.31 7.17
C PHE A 11 -10.95 8.47 6.57
N VAL A 12 -11.05 8.04 5.31
CA VAL A 12 -10.00 7.28 4.64
C VAL A 12 -8.96 8.24 4.05
N PRO A 13 -7.68 8.18 4.46
CA PRO A 13 -6.65 9.12 3.99
C PRO A 13 -6.53 9.21 2.46
N ALA A 14 -6.69 8.09 1.76
CA ALA A 14 -6.69 8.05 0.29
C ALA A 14 -7.83 8.87 -0.34
N PHE A 15 -9.01 8.89 0.30
CA PHE A 15 -10.16 9.67 -0.15
C PHE A 15 -9.93 11.17 0.06
N PHE A 16 -9.35 11.56 1.20
CA PHE A 16 -8.98 12.95 1.46
C PHE A 16 -7.90 13.46 0.50
N ALA A 17 -6.90 12.63 0.21
CA ALA A 17 -5.88 12.94 -0.78
C ALA A 17 -6.50 13.22 -2.16
N ALA A 18 -7.46 12.38 -2.56
CA ALA A 18 -8.19 12.56 -3.81
C ALA A 18 -9.05 13.84 -3.80
N LEU A 19 -9.81 14.11 -2.74
CA LEU A 19 -10.61 15.33 -2.60
C LEU A 19 -9.76 16.62 -2.58
N SER A 20 -8.51 16.55 -2.13
CA SER A 20 -7.59 17.69 -2.10
C SER A 20 -7.01 18.03 -3.48
N SER A 21 -7.37 17.30 -4.53
CA SER A 21 -6.87 17.48 -5.90
C SER A 21 -7.44 18.73 -6.56
N PRO A 22 -6.79 19.31 -7.56
CA PRO A 22 -7.29 20.46 -8.30
C PRO A 22 -8.49 20.15 -9.19
N HIS A 23 -8.62 18.91 -9.66
CA HIS A 23 -9.69 18.45 -10.56
C HIS A 23 -9.86 16.93 -10.53
N GLY A 24 -10.92 16.42 -11.17
CA GLY A 24 -11.32 15.02 -11.11
C GLY A 24 -10.30 14.02 -11.67
N ILE A 25 -9.55 14.36 -12.73
CA ILE A 25 -8.56 13.45 -13.31
C ILE A 25 -7.47 13.15 -12.30
N GLU A 26 -6.89 14.19 -11.67
CA GLU A 26 -5.87 14.00 -10.63
C GLU A 26 -6.44 13.35 -9.37
N ALA A 27 -7.70 13.62 -9.04
CA ALA A 27 -8.37 12.96 -7.93
C ALA A 27 -8.49 11.45 -8.15
N LEU A 28 -8.85 11.02 -9.35
CA LEU A 28 -8.94 9.61 -9.71
C LEU A 28 -7.57 8.93 -9.73
N ASP A 29 -6.53 9.61 -10.22
CA ASP A 29 -5.15 9.11 -10.19
C ASP A 29 -4.66 8.88 -8.75
N ARG A 30 -4.82 9.90 -7.87
CA ARG A 30 -4.49 9.77 -6.45
C ARG A 30 -5.30 8.68 -5.77
N PHE A 31 -6.59 8.60 -6.05
CA PHE A 31 -7.45 7.55 -5.51
C PHE A 31 -6.98 6.16 -5.94
N ALA A 32 -6.74 5.94 -7.23
CA ALA A 32 -6.24 4.67 -7.76
C ALA A 32 -4.89 4.28 -7.14
N ARG A 33 -3.98 5.25 -7.02
CA ARG A 33 -2.65 5.04 -6.45
C ARG A 33 -2.70 4.59 -5.00
N PHE A 34 -3.50 5.25 -4.16
CA PHE A 34 -3.51 5.02 -2.72
C PHE A 34 -4.62 4.05 -2.27
N LYS A 35 -5.48 3.60 -3.18
CA LYS A 35 -6.51 2.62 -2.87
C LYS A 35 -5.94 1.31 -2.32
N LYS A 36 -4.78 0.91 -2.79
CA LYS A 36 -4.05 -0.29 -2.35
C LYS A 36 -3.79 -0.30 -0.83
N ILE A 37 -3.60 0.88 -0.21
CA ILE A 37 -3.34 0.99 1.24
C ILE A 37 -4.59 0.62 2.05
N VAL A 38 -5.77 0.83 1.48
CA VAL A 38 -7.05 0.70 2.20
C VAL A 38 -7.63 -0.71 2.12
N GLY A 39 -7.25 -1.48 1.10
CA GLY A 39 -7.78 -2.82 0.93
C GLY A 39 -7.33 -3.48 -0.38
N PRO A 40 -7.68 -4.75 -0.58
CA PRO A 40 -7.20 -5.55 -1.69
C PRO A 40 -7.95 -5.26 -3.00
N ILE A 41 -8.27 -4.00 -3.27
CA ILE A 41 -8.93 -3.57 -4.52
C ILE A 41 -7.98 -2.66 -5.27
N GLU A 42 -7.67 -3.04 -6.51
CA GLU A 42 -6.95 -2.21 -7.45
C GLU A 42 -7.93 -1.46 -8.35
N VAL A 43 -7.54 -0.26 -8.73
CA VAL A 43 -8.31 0.63 -9.59
C VAL A 43 -7.47 0.89 -10.83
N ASP A 44 -7.97 0.52 -11.99
CA ASP A 44 -7.35 0.80 -13.28
C ASP A 44 -8.07 1.99 -13.91
N MET A 45 -7.32 3.02 -14.29
CA MET A 45 -7.81 4.21 -14.97
C MET A 45 -7.25 4.25 -16.40
N VAL A 46 -8.13 4.48 -17.36
CA VAL A 46 -7.75 4.69 -18.76
C VAL A 46 -8.30 6.03 -19.25
N GLU A 47 -7.38 6.92 -19.61
CA GLU A 47 -7.70 8.23 -20.16
C GLU A 47 -7.68 8.17 -21.69
N ALA A 48 -8.81 8.50 -22.30
CA ALA A 48 -8.97 8.64 -23.74
C ALA A 48 -9.06 10.12 -24.15
N LYS A 49 -9.32 10.40 -25.44
CA LYS A 49 -9.39 11.78 -25.95
C LYS A 49 -10.50 12.60 -25.29
N THR A 50 -11.67 12.02 -25.09
CA THR A 50 -12.88 12.70 -24.56
C THR A 50 -13.45 12.05 -23.32
N THR A 51 -12.95 10.90 -22.91
CA THR A 51 -13.50 10.11 -21.80
C THR A 51 -12.40 9.64 -20.86
N VAL A 52 -12.78 9.35 -19.62
CA VAL A 52 -11.96 8.63 -18.64
C VAL A 52 -12.78 7.45 -18.12
N SER A 53 -12.20 6.27 -18.19
CA SER A 53 -12.81 5.04 -17.72
C SER A 53 -12.10 4.48 -16.50
N ILE A 54 -12.88 3.95 -15.55
CA ILE A 54 -12.42 3.36 -14.31
C ILE A 54 -12.96 1.94 -14.24
N THR A 55 -12.08 1.00 -13.92
CA THR A 55 -12.43 -0.39 -13.61
C THR A 55 -11.79 -0.82 -12.29
N TYR A 56 -12.37 -1.82 -11.66
CA TYR A 56 -11.93 -2.34 -10.38
C TYR A 56 -11.63 -3.83 -10.49
N LYS A 57 -10.57 -4.29 -9.85
CA LYS A 57 -10.22 -5.71 -9.75
C LYS A 57 -9.75 -6.05 -8.34
N PHE A 58 -9.84 -7.33 -8.00
CA PHE A 58 -9.26 -7.81 -6.77
C PHE A 58 -7.75 -7.96 -6.93
N ALA A 59 -6.97 -7.51 -5.94
CA ALA A 59 -5.51 -7.59 -5.98
C ALA A 59 -4.98 -9.04 -5.98
N HIS A 60 -5.81 -9.99 -5.52
CA HIS A 60 -5.47 -11.41 -5.54
C HIS A 60 -5.98 -12.05 -6.84
N ALA A 61 -5.07 -12.61 -7.62
CA ALA A 61 -5.38 -13.28 -8.87
C ALA A 61 -6.44 -14.39 -8.69
N ASN A 62 -7.36 -14.51 -9.66
CA ASN A 62 -8.44 -15.50 -9.73
C ASN A 62 -9.59 -15.34 -8.72
N MET A 63 -9.80 -14.17 -8.15
CA MET A 63 -10.99 -13.91 -7.34
C MET A 63 -11.78 -12.73 -7.94
N ASP A 64 -13.07 -12.94 -8.14
CA ASP A 64 -13.97 -11.87 -8.58
C ASP A 64 -14.37 -11.00 -7.38
N LEU A 65 -14.57 -9.71 -7.64
CA LEU A 65 -15.09 -8.79 -6.62
C LEU A 65 -16.55 -9.13 -6.30
N PRO A 66 -16.92 -9.23 -5.00
CA PRO A 66 -18.30 -9.39 -4.60
C PRO A 66 -19.17 -8.21 -5.04
N LYS A 67 -20.47 -8.45 -5.28
CA LYS A 67 -21.45 -7.42 -5.67
C LYS A 67 -21.37 -6.15 -4.82
N PHE A 68 -21.33 -6.33 -3.50
CA PHE A 68 -21.26 -5.20 -2.55
C PHE A 68 -20.00 -4.36 -2.77
N SER A 69 -18.85 -5.00 -2.99
CA SER A 69 -17.59 -4.29 -3.20
C SER A 69 -17.62 -3.49 -4.51
N VAL A 70 -18.10 -4.10 -5.61
CA VAL A 70 -18.22 -3.39 -6.90
C VAL A 70 -19.12 -2.16 -6.76
N LEU A 71 -20.30 -2.34 -6.18
CA LEU A 71 -21.27 -1.24 -5.97
C LEU A 71 -20.69 -0.14 -5.10
N ASN A 72 -20.07 -0.51 -3.99
CA ASN A 72 -19.47 0.44 -3.06
C ASN A 72 -18.38 1.28 -3.75
N GLU A 73 -17.48 0.65 -4.51
CA GLU A 73 -16.40 1.37 -5.21
C GLU A 73 -16.95 2.27 -6.32
N GLN A 74 -17.95 1.81 -7.07
CA GLN A 74 -18.57 2.63 -8.12
C GLN A 74 -19.26 3.86 -7.53
N LEU A 75 -20.02 3.72 -6.45
CA LEU A 75 -20.65 4.85 -5.76
C LEU A 75 -19.61 5.76 -5.10
N LEU A 76 -18.57 5.20 -4.50
CA LEU A 76 -17.52 5.96 -3.85
C LEU A 76 -16.82 6.91 -4.83
N VAL A 77 -16.44 6.42 -6.02
CA VAL A 77 -15.80 7.23 -7.04
C VAL A 77 -16.76 8.28 -7.60
N LEU A 78 -18.00 7.93 -7.84
CA LEU A 78 -19.00 8.92 -8.29
C LEU A 78 -19.20 10.05 -7.26
N HIS A 79 -19.31 9.69 -5.99
CA HIS A 79 -19.46 10.66 -4.89
C HIS A 79 -18.20 11.52 -4.70
N LEU A 80 -17.01 10.93 -4.87
CA LEU A 80 -15.74 11.67 -4.85
C LEU A 80 -15.76 12.82 -5.86
N ILE A 81 -16.11 12.53 -7.11
CA ILE A 81 -16.14 13.55 -8.19
C ILE A 81 -17.23 14.58 -7.93
N ARG A 82 -18.44 14.16 -7.59
CA ARG A 82 -19.55 15.08 -7.27
C ARG A 82 -19.24 15.99 -6.10
N THR A 83 -18.62 15.46 -5.05
CA THR A 83 -18.21 16.27 -3.88
C THR A 83 -17.13 17.26 -4.25
N GLY A 84 -16.14 16.84 -5.04
CA GLY A 84 -15.06 17.72 -5.47
C GLY A 84 -15.54 18.86 -6.34
N VAL A 85 -16.36 18.58 -7.36
CA VAL A 85 -16.89 19.59 -8.28
C VAL A 85 -18.03 20.42 -7.65
N GLY A 86 -18.78 19.85 -6.68
CA GLY A 86 -19.95 20.48 -6.09
C GLY A 86 -21.20 20.45 -6.98
N GLU A 87 -21.17 19.68 -8.08
CA GLU A 87 -22.27 19.55 -9.04
C GLU A 87 -22.65 18.09 -9.28
N ARG A 88 -23.86 17.87 -9.78
CA ARG A 88 -24.31 16.55 -10.19
C ARG A 88 -23.65 16.15 -11.51
N ILE A 89 -22.53 15.45 -11.44
CA ILE A 89 -21.89 14.84 -12.62
C ILE A 89 -22.69 13.61 -13.04
N VAL A 90 -22.90 13.46 -14.36
CA VAL A 90 -23.60 12.34 -14.98
C VAL A 90 -22.57 11.45 -15.69
N LEU A 91 -22.61 10.16 -15.42
CA LEU A 91 -21.77 9.19 -16.09
C LEU A 91 -22.22 8.97 -17.54
N LEU A 92 -21.29 8.61 -18.42
CA LEU A 92 -21.60 8.21 -19.79
C LEU A 92 -21.97 6.72 -19.87
N VAL A 93 -21.29 5.88 -19.07
CA VAL A 93 -21.55 4.44 -19.00
C VAL A 93 -21.36 3.97 -17.57
N VAL A 94 -22.25 3.09 -17.11
CA VAL A 94 -22.06 2.23 -15.94
C VAL A 94 -22.27 0.79 -16.40
N GLU A 95 -21.25 -0.06 -16.22
CA GLU A 95 -21.36 -1.50 -16.48
C GLU A 95 -21.08 -2.27 -15.19
N SER A 96 -21.85 -3.35 -14.98
CA SER A 96 -21.65 -4.23 -13.84
C SER A 96 -22.02 -5.67 -14.21
N PRO A 97 -21.32 -6.68 -13.68
CA PRO A 97 -21.76 -8.07 -13.77
C PRO A 97 -23.00 -8.36 -12.92
N PHE A 98 -23.37 -7.42 -12.04
CA PHE A 98 -24.50 -7.55 -11.12
C PHE A 98 -25.65 -6.63 -11.49
N GLY A 99 -26.89 -7.08 -11.21
CA GLY A 99 -28.06 -6.21 -11.25
C GLY A 99 -28.13 -5.33 -10.00
N TYR A 100 -28.57 -4.08 -10.16
CA TYR A 100 -28.80 -3.12 -9.06
C TYR A 100 -30.29 -2.81 -8.94
N ASP A 101 -30.68 -2.31 -7.76
CA ASP A 101 -32.03 -1.84 -7.51
C ASP A 101 -32.30 -0.46 -8.12
N GLU A 102 -33.55 -0.06 -8.16
CA GLU A 102 -33.98 1.21 -8.75
C GLU A 102 -33.37 2.44 -8.05
N GLU A 103 -33.18 2.37 -6.73
CA GLU A 103 -32.59 3.47 -5.94
C GLU A 103 -31.13 3.67 -6.35
N THR A 104 -30.37 2.59 -6.47
CA THR A 104 -28.99 2.61 -6.94
C THR A 104 -28.87 3.12 -8.38
N ILE A 105 -29.74 2.66 -9.29
CA ILE A 105 -29.76 3.13 -10.69
C ILE A 105 -30.07 4.62 -10.75
N LYS A 106 -31.00 5.10 -9.92
CA LYS A 106 -31.32 6.54 -9.82
C LYS A 106 -30.13 7.36 -9.32
N GLU A 107 -29.31 6.80 -8.41
CA GLU A 107 -28.11 7.48 -7.94
C GLU A 107 -27.06 7.62 -9.05
N PHE A 108 -26.84 6.61 -9.88
CA PHE A 108 -25.99 6.73 -11.07
C PHE A 108 -26.53 7.74 -12.09
N GLY A 109 -27.83 7.87 -12.20
CA GLY A 109 -28.51 8.77 -13.13
C GLY A 109 -28.69 8.24 -14.55
N LEU A 110 -28.34 6.96 -14.77
CA LEU A 110 -28.50 6.25 -16.06
C LEU A 110 -28.67 4.74 -15.81
N PRO A 111 -29.23 3.99 -16.80
CA PRO A 111 -29.34 2.54 -16.71
C PRO A 111 -27.97 1.88 -16.59
N VAL A 112 -27.87 0.88 -15.73
CA VAL A 112 -26.65 0.06 -15.58
C VAL A 112 -26.67 -1.03 -16.65
N GLN A 113 -25.63 -1.06 -17.47
CA GLN A 113 -25.46 -2.09 -18.49
C GLN A 113 -24.97 -3.38 -17.83
N LYS A 114 -25.59 -4.49 -18.16
CA LYS A 114 -25.13 -5.80 -17.71
C LYS A 114 -23.98 -6.26 -18.61
N GLY A 115 -22.80 -6.43 -18.03
CA GLY A 115 -21.60 -6.86 -18.74
C GLY A 115 -20.71 -7.74 -17.89
N LYS A 116 -19.46 -7.94 -18.32
CA LYS A 116 -18.48 -8.72 -17.57
C LYS A 116 -17.53 -7.82 -16.74
N SER A 117 -17.53 -6.53 -17.02
CA SER A 117 -16.68 -5.56 -16.32
C SER A 117 -17.50 -4.77 -15.28
N ASN A 118 -16.78 -4.10 -14.40
CA ASN A 118 -17.32 -3.19 -13.38
C ASN A 118 -16.87 -1.75 -13.72
N LEU A 119 -17.33 -1.26 -14.86
CA LEU A 119 -16.85 -0.06 -15.53
C LEU A 119 -17.67 1.18 -15.16
N LEU A 120 -16.99 2.29 -14.93
CA LEU A 120 -17.52 3.64 -14.97
C LEU A 120 -16.85 4.44 -16.10
N VAL A 121 -17.62 5.20 -16.86
CA VAL A 121 -17.08 6.12 -17.87
C VAL A 121 -17.59 7.53 -17.60
N PHE A 122 -16.66 8.45 -17.45
CA PHE A 122 -16.90 9.88 -17.28
C PHE A 122 -16.60 10.65 -18.57
N ASP A 123 -17.29 11.76 -18.76
CA ASP A 123 -16.84 12.79 -19.71
C ASP A 123 -15.58 13.46 -19.14
N LYS A 124 -14.55 13.57 -19.97
CA LYS A 124 -13.28 14.17 -19.58
C LYS A 124 -13.42 15.65 -19.22
N ALA A 125 -14.30 16.39 -19.90
CA ALA A 125 -14.55 17.79 -19.62
C ALA A 125 -15.15 17.99 -18.22
N ASP A 126 -16.03 17.09 -17.77
CA ASP A 126 -16.56 17.11 -16.41
C ASP A 126 -15.47 16.87 -15.36
N LEU A 127 -14.53 15.97 -15.62
CA LEU A 127 -13.40 15.71 -14.73
C LEU A 127 -12.33 16.80 -14.74
N GLN A 128 -12.33 17.69 -15.73
CA GLN A 128 -11.44 18.87 -15.78
C GLN A 128 -11.98 20.07 -15.03
N LYS A 129 -13.24 20.05 -14.58
CA LYS A 129 -13.79 21.09 -13.73
C LYS A 129 -12.98 21.23 -12.42
N PRO A 130 -12.73 22.46 -11.96
CA PRO A 130 -11.99 22.67 -10.71
C PRO A 130 -12.75 22.11 -9.51
N PHE A 131 -12.03 21.48 -8.59
CA PHE A 131 -12.60 20.99 -7.34
C PHE A 131 -12.75 22.14 -6.35
N LEU A 132 -13.93 22.28 -5.76
CA LEU A 132 -14.22 23.20 -4.67
C LEU A 132 -13.49 22.77 -3.37
N THR A 133 -13.14 21.52 -3.28
CA THR A 133 -12.44 20.91 -2.13
C THR A 133 -10.92 20.96 -2.25
N GLN A 134 -10.37 21.55 -3.32
CA GLN A 134 -8.92 21.63 -3.52
C GLN A 134 -8.20 22.20 -2.30
N ASN A 135 -7.19 21.48 -1.81
CA ASN A 135 -6.39 21.88 -0.66
C ASN A 135 -4.95 21.41 -0.77
N ASN A 136 -4.08 22.27 -1.30
CA ASN A 136 -2.67 21.96 -1.51
C ASN A 136 -1.91 21.70 -0.19
N ILE A 137 -2.28 22.38 0.90
CA ILE A 137 -1.63 22.18 2.21
C ILE A 137 -1.96 20.78 2.74
N MET A 138 -3.24 20.40 2.69
CA MET A 138 -3.67 19.05 3.08
C MET A 138 -2.99 17.98 2.23
N TRP A 139 -2.89 18.20 0.93
CA TRP A 139 -2.21 17.27 0.03
C TRP A 139 -0.73 17.09 0.40
N GLN A 140 0.02 18.16 0.58
CA GLN A 140 1.45 18.09 0.96
C GLN A 140 1.67 17.31 2.26
N TYR A 141 0.75 17.47 3.22
CA TYR A 141 0.80 16.71 4.48
C TYR A 141 0.53 15.22 4.26
N LEU A 142 -0.51 14.88 3.50
CA LEU A 142 -0.92 13.50 3.26
C LEU A 142 0.03 12.75 2.31
N GLU A 143 0.60 13.43 1.33
CA GLU A 143 1.44 12.83 0.29
C GLU A 143 2.61 12.05 0.87
N THR A 144 3.33 12.65 1.82
CA THR A 144 4.49 12.03 2.45
C THR A 144 4.11 10.75 3.21
N GLU A 145 3.08 10.84 4.05
CA GLU A 145 2.58 9.70 4.83
C GLU A 145 2.05 8.57 3.93
N LEU A 146 1.21 8.90 2.96
CA LEU A 146 0.64 7.91 2.05
C LEU A 146 1.70 7.22 1.19
N ASN A 147 2.70 7.96 0.71
CA ASN A 147 3.81 7.37 -0.03
C ASN A 147 4.67 6.45 0.84
N GLN A 148 4.89 6.81 2.10
CA GLN A 148 5.61 5.93 3.05
C GLN A 148 4.83 4.64 3.31
N HIS A 149 3.53 4.73 3.55
CA HIS A 149 2.66 3.57 3.75
C HIS A 149 2.61 2.66 2.51
N LEU A 150 2.50 3.26 1.31
CA LEU A 150 2.49 2.51 0.06
C LEU A 150 3.82 1.77 -0.14
N ALA A 151 4.94 2.46 0.03
CA ALA A 151 6.27 1.86 -0.10
C ALA A 151 6.53 0.76 0.95
N GLN A 152 6.01 0.92 2.16
CA GLN A 152 6.08 -0.10 3.19
C GLN A 152 5.27 -1.34 2.81
N GLN A 153 4.03 -1.17 2.36
CA GLN A 153 3.15 -2.26 1.94
C GLN A 153 3.71 -3.02 0.73
N GLU A 154 4.22 -2.29 -0.27
CA GLU A 154 4.87 -2.90 -1.43
C GLU A 154 6.11 -3.70 -1.03
N ARG A 155 6.89 -3.19 -0.06
CA ARG A 155 8.04 -3.91 0.49
C ARG A 155 7.64 -5.17 1.25
N GLU A 156 6.60 -5.10 2.09
CA GLU A 156 6.08 -6.26 2.84
C GLU A 156 5.53 -7.36 1.91
N GLN A 157 4.98 -6.98 0.77
CA GLN A 157 4.46 -7.90 -0.26
C GLN A 157 5.53 -8.34 -1.28
N SER A 158 6.75 -7.81 -1.19
CA SER A 158 7.86 -8.23 -2.04
C SER A 158 8.43 -9.57 -1.59
N PHE A 159 9.18 -10.25 -2.46
CA PHE A 159 9.87 -11.48 -2.09
C PHE A 159 10.93 -11.22 -0.99
N ALA A 160 11.60 -10.07 -1.04
CA ALA A 160 12.49 -9.62 0.04
C ALA A 160 11.75 -9.45 1.37
N GLY A 161 10.52 -8.92 1.35
CA GLY A 161 9.66 -8.81 2.53
C GLY A 161 9.35 -10.18 3.15
N TYR A 162 8.99 -11.17 2.36
CA TYR A 162 8.79 -12.54 2.85
C TYR A 162 10.07 -13.13 3.45
N VAL A 163 11.22 -12.92 2.81
CA VAL A 163 12.53 -13.32 3.35
C VAL A 163 12.80 -12.64 4.69
N GLN A 164 12.55 -11.33 4.81
CA GLN A 164 12.71 -10.60 6.07
C GLN A 164 11.80 -11.14 7.15
N GLN A 165 10.53 -11.41 6.85
CA GLN A 165 9.55 -11.95 7.81
C GLN A 165 10.03 -13.31 8.38
N GLU A 166 10.51 -14.21 7.52
CA GLU A 166 11.08 -15.47 7.96
C GLU A 166 12.35 -15.27 8.81
N LEU A 167 13.22 -14.34 8.43
CA LEU A 167 14.44 -14.02 9.19
C LEU A 167 14.13 -13.50 10.60
N TYR A 168 13.09 -12.68 10.82
CA TYR A 168 12.70 -12.22 12.15
C TYR A 168 12.42 -13.38 13.12
N SER A 169 11.81 -14.46 12.65
CA SER A 169 11.51 -15.64 13.45
C SER A 169 12.69 -16.61 13.53
N ALA A 170 13.53 -16.66 12.50
CA ALA A 170 14.62 -17.62 12.36
C ALA A 170 15.89 -17.21 13.12
N ILE A 171 16.25 -15.93 13.16
CA ILE A 171 17.48 -15.45 13.78
C ILE A 171 17.55 -15.85 15.27
N PRO A 172 16.52 -15.63 16.13
CA PRO A 172 16.59 -16.03 17.53
C PRO A 172 16.67 -17.52 17.74
N SER A 173 16.23 -18.34 16.78
CA SER A 173 16.30 -19.80 16.84
C SER A 173 17.65 -20.37 16.35
N GLY A 174 18.53 -19.54 15.77
CA GLY A 174 19.82 -19.95 15.24
C GLY A 174 19.78 -20.60 13.83
N PHE A 175 18.58 -20.80 13.25
CA PHE A 175 18.38 -21.43 11.94
C PHE A 175 18.03 -20.38 10.88
N PHE A 176 18.99 -19.54 10.52
CA PHE A 176 18.80 -18.41 9.62
C PHE A 176 19.77 -18.36 8.43
N PHE A 177 20.38 -19.50 8.10
CA PHE A 177 21.18 -19.61 6.88
C PHE A 177 20.28 -19.60 5.65
N VAL A 178 20.85 -19.32 4.48
CA VAL A 178 20.08 -19.20 3.24
C VAL A 178 19.32 -20.48 2.91
N GLU A 179 19.85 -21.62 3.27
CA GLU A 179 19.24 -22.94 3.12
C GLU A 179 17.98 -23.08 3.99
N ASP A 180 18.06 -22.63 5.25
CA ASP A 180 16.94 -22.69 6.20
C ASP A 180 15.78 -21.82 5.73
N ILE A 181 16.08 -20.60 5.30
CA ILE A 181 15.06 -19.65 4.83
C ILE A 181 14.47 -20.12 3.49
N ALA A 182 15.27 -20.66 2.58
CA ALA A 182 14.77 -21.23 1.34
C ALA A 182 13.81 -22.40 1.59
N HIS A 183 14.15 -23.28 2.54
CA HIS A 183 13.28 -24.38 2.97
C HIS A 183 11.96 -23.89 3.55
N ARG A 184 11.98 -22.90 4.46
CA ARG A 184 10.76 -22.28 5.05
C ARG A 184 9.86 -21.67 4.00
N LEU A 185 10.43 -21.03 2.98
CA LEU A 185 9.68 -20.42 1.87
C LEU A 185 9.27 -21.43 0.78
N GLY A 186 9.61 -22.71 0.92
CA GLY A 186 9.28 -23.75 -0.06
C GLY A 186 9.96 -23.58 -1.42
N VAL A 187 11.14 -22.95 -1.45
CA VAL A 187 11.90 -22.71 -2.69
C VAL A 187 13.33 -23.26 -2.60
N SER A 188 13.99 -23.45 -3.75
CA SER A 188 15.43 -23.75 -3.75
C SER A 188 16.26 -22.49 -3.43
N VAL A 189 17.48 -22.66 -2.90
CA VAL A 189 18.43 -21.55 -2.66
C VAL A 189 18.67 -20.75 -3.94
N ARG A 190 18.80 -21.42 -5.09
CA ARG A 190 18.96 -20.76 -6.40
C ARG A 190 17.75 -19.87 -6.74
N THR A 191 16.55 -20.35 -6.48
CA THR A 191 15.30 -19.59 -6.70
C THR A 191 15.23 -18.38 -5.78
N LEU A 192 15.56 -18.55 -4.48
CA LEU A 192 15.63 -17.48 -3.51
C LEU A 192 16.59 -16.36 -3.95
N GLN A 193 17.82 -16.74 -4.31
CA GLN A 193 18.82 -15.78 -4.76
C GLN A 193 18.41 -15.06 -6.05
N ARG A 194 17.83 -15.79 -7.03
CA ARG A 194 17.35 -15.20 -8.28
C ARG A 194 16.25 -14.18 -8.04
N ASN A 195 15.27 -14.50 -7.19
CA ASN A 195 14.15 -13.61 -6.90
C ASN A 195 14.63 -12.35 -6.19
N LEU A 196 15.52 -12.46 -5.18
CA LEU A 196 16.13 -11.31 -4.54
C LEU A 196 16.97 -10.45 -5.50
N THR A 197 17.71 -11.08 -6.42
CA THR A 197 18.45 -10.35 -7.45
C THR A 197 17.50 -9.59 -8.38
N GLY A 198 16.36 -10.17 -8.74
CA GLY A 198 15.31 -9.50 -9.51
C GLY A 198 14.74 -8.24 -8.81
N GLU A 199 14.78 -8.21 -7.49
CA GLU A 199 14.41 -7.05 -6.67
C GLU A 199 15.62 -6.14 -6.30
N ASN A 200 16.75 -6.29 -6.99
CA ASN A 200 18.00 -5.53 -6.78
C ASN A 200 18.58 -5.65 -5.36
N THR A 201 18.37 -6.76 -4.70
CA THR A 201 18.89 -7.04 -3.36
C THR A 201 19.57 -8.42 -3.29
N SER A 202 19.95 -8.86 -2.09
CA SER A 202 20.56 -10.16 -1.85
C SER A 202 20.23 -10.66 -0.45
N PHE A 203 20.29 -11.97 -0.22
CA PHE A 203 20.05 -12.56 1.10
C PHE A 203 20.89 -11.91 2.21
N LYS A 204 22.17 -11.66 1.95
CA LYS A 204 23.06 -10.97 2.90
C LYS A 204 22.58 -9.57 3.25
N LYS A 205 22.07 -8.80 2.28
CA LYS A 205 21.52 -7.46 2.53
C LYS A 205 20.25 -7.55 3.38
N GLU A 206 19.34 -8.47 3.05
CA GLU A 206 18.09 -8.63 3.81
C GLU A 206 18.35 -9.12 5.24
N LEU A 207 19.28 -10.04 5.45
CA LEU A 207 19.74 -10.46 6.77
C LEU A 207 20.26 -9.27 7.57
N GLN A 208 21.09 -8.41 6.98
CA GLN A 208 21.62 -7.22 7.64
C GLN A 208 20.52 -6.22 8.00
N VAL A 209 19.51 -6.04 7.15
CA VAL A 209 18.35 -5.17 7.42
C VAL A 209 17.61 -5.65 8.66
N VAL A 210 17.32 -6.95 8.73
CA VAL A 210 16.61 -7.54 9.88
C VAL A 210 17.47 -7.49 11.15
N GLN A 211 18.74 -7.87 11.08
CA GLN A 211 19.67 -7.81 12.22
C GLN A 211 19.79 -6.40 12.77
N LYS A 212 19.90 -5.38 11.90
CA LYS A 212 19.91 -3.97 12.31
C LYS A 212 18.62 -3.57 13.02
N ALA A 213 17.46 -3.89 12.44
CA ALA A 213 16.16 -3.54 13.01
C ALA A 213 15.94 -4.18 14.39
N MET A 214 16.25 -5.48 14.53
CA MET A 214 16.19 -6.19 15.81
C MET A 214 17.14 -5.56 16.84
N THR A 215 18.38 -5.25 16.44
CA THR A 215 19.36 -4.59 17.32
C THR A 215 18.82 -3.27 17.87
N LEU A 216 18.28 -2.41 17.01
CA LEU A 216 17.73 -1.12 17.42
C LEU A 216 16.54 -1.27 18.37
N SER A 217 15.73 -2.30 18.20
CA SER A 217 14.63 -2.63 19.11
C SER A 217 15.14 -3.11 20.46
N TYR A 218 16.13 -4.00 20.48
CA TYR A 218 16.72 -4.52 21.71
C TYR A 218 17.49 -3.46 22.52
N LEU A 219 18.11 -2.48 21.84
CA LEU A 219 18.76 -1.35 22.52
C LEU A 219 17.76 -0.54 23.36
N LYS A 220 16.50 -0.39 22.90
CA LYS A 220 15.46 0.35 23.64
C LYS A 220 15.04 -0.32 24.93
N ILE A 221 15.15 -1.64 25.04
CA ILE A 221 14.81 -2.41 26.26
C ILE A 221 16.04 -2.70 27.14
N LYS A 222 17.17 -2.00 26.89
CA LYS A 222 18.37 -1.98 27.74
C LYS A 222 19.09 -3.31 27.91
N LEU A 223 19.01 -4.22 26.93
CA LEU A 223 19.81 -5.45 26.92
C LEU A 223 21.31 -5.12 26.81
N SER A 224 22.16 -5.98 27.36
CA SER A 224 23.62 -5.87 27.21
C SER A 224 24.06 -6.08 25.77
N ILE A 225 25.28 -5.65 25.41
CA ILE A 225 25.81 -5.82 24.06
C ILE A 225 25.98 -7.32 23.74
N GLU A 226 26.36 -8.10 24.70
CA GLU A 226 26.53 -9.56 24.62
C GLU A 226 25.19 -10.26 24.33
N GLU A 227 24.14 -9.90 25.07
CA GLU A 227 22.80 -10.43 24.85
C GLU A 227 22.28 -10.07 23.44
N ILE A 228 22.41 -8.80 23.05
CA ILE A 228 22.00 -8.34 21.71
C ILE A 228 22.77 -9.09 20.62
N SER A 229 24.11 -9.18 20.76
CA SER A 229 24.97 -9.90 19.80
C SER A 229 24.47 -11.33 19.57
N SER A 230 24.20 -12.04 20.64
CA SER A 230 23.68 -13.42 20.58
C SER A 230 22.29 -13.49 19.94
N LEU A 231 21.36 -12.63 20.37
CA LEU A 231 19.97 -12.61 19.88
C LEU A 231 19.84 -12.24 18.40
N VAL A 232 20.82 -11.50 17.85
CA VAL A 232 20.83 -11.16 16.42
C VAL A 232 21.74 -12.08 15.58
N GLY A 233 22.17 -13.19 16.17
CA GLY A 233 22.84 -14.29 15.46
C GLY A 233 24.36 -14.12 15.27
N TYR A 234 25.03 -13.28 16.07
CA TYR A 234 26.49 -13.20 16.07
C TYR A 234 27.08 -14.08 17.18
N SER A 235 28.03 -14.93 16.83
CA SER A 235 28.79 -15.74 17.77
C SER A 235 29.81 -14.92 18.58
N GLU A 236 30.23 -13.76 18.07
CA GLU A 236 31.24 -12.91 18.68
C GLU A 236 30.79 -11.44 18.77
N VAL A 237 30.91 -10.83 19.94
CA VAL A 237 30.59 -9.43 20.19
C VAL A 237 31.40 -8.47 19.33
N ASN A 238 32.68 -8.81 19.04
CA ASN A 238 33.53 -8.00 18.18
C ASN A 238 33.04 -7.96 16.74
N ALA A 239 32.54 -9.07 16.20
CA ALA A 239 31.96 -9.14 14.86
C ALA A 239 30.66 -8.31 14.79
N PHE A 240 29.80 -8.45 15.78
CA PHE A 240 28.59 -7.63 15.95
C PHE A 240 28.92 -6.12 16.03
N SER A 241 29.87 -5.72 16.86
CA SER A 241 30.24 -4.32 17.04
C SER A 241 30.74 -3.68 15.75
N ARG A 242 31.53 -4.40 14.93
CA ARG A 242 31.94 -3.96 13.61
C ARG A 242 30.74 -3.82 12.66
N ALA A 243 29.84 -4.78 12.66
CA ALA A 243 28.62 -4.74 11.84
C ALA A 243 27.74 -3.53 12.24
N PHE A 244 27.51 -3.33 13.52
CA PHE A 244 26.74 -2.20 14.03
C PHE A 244 27.33 -0.85 13.61
N LYS A 245 28.65 -0.69 13.73
CA LYS A 245 29.34 0.53 13.28
C LYS A 245 29.18 0.73 11.77
N ASN A 246 29.23 -0.34 10.97
CA ASN A 246 28.99 -0.24 9.53
C ASN A 246 27.54 0.17 9.19
N TRP A 247 26.55 -0.28 9.97
CA TRP A 247 25.13 0.03 9.75
C TRP A 247 24.74 1.44 10.20
N THR A 248 25.38 1.97 11.24
CA THR A 248 24.96 3.21 11.92
C THR A 248 25.98 4.34 11.84
N GLY A 249 27.21 4.03 11.46
CA GLY A 249 28.34 4.99 11.45
C GLY A 249 28.98 5.18 12.81
N MET A 250 28.45 4.63 13.90
CA MET A 250 28.94 4.86 15.27
C MET A 250 28.98 3.56 16.11
N THR A 251 29.67 3.62 17.25
CA THR A 251 29.69 2.48 18.17
C THR A 251 28.34 2.33 18.91
N VAL A 252 28.07 1.14 19.45
CA VAL A 252 26.85 0.89 20.26
C VAL A 252 26.78 1.85 21.45
N THR A 253 27.91 2.11 22.11
CA THR A 253 27.98 3.01 23.26
C THR A 253 27.66 4.45 22.89
N ASP A 254 28.23 4.95 21.77
CA ASP A 254 27.96 6.31 21.30
C ASP A 254 26.50 6.46 20.86
N TYR A 255 25.96 5.44 20.19
CA TYR A 255 24.55 5.42 19.78
C TYR A 255 23.61 5.48 21.00
N ARG A 256 23.87 4.68 22.06
CA ARG A 256 23.10 4.75 23.30
C ARG A 256 23.13 6.14 23.94
N LYS A 257 24.30 6.74 24.06
CA LYS A 257 24.45 8.11 24.59
C LYS A 257 23.66 9.14 23.78
N GLN A 258 23.72 9.04 22.47
CA GLN A 258 23.02 9.97 21.58
C GLN A 258 21.49 9.83 21.68
N GLN A 259 20.97 8.61 21.85
CA GLN A 259 19.55 8.32 21.93
C GLN A 259 18.99 8.40 23.36
N GLY A 260 19.82 8.65 24.38
CA GLY A 260 19.39 8.69 25.78
C GLY A 260 18.99 7.31 26.35
N LEU A 261 19.57 6.23 25.81
CA LEU A 261 19.27 4.82 26.16
C LEU A 261 20.22 4.27 27.22
#